data_c990515bc75583fb6d60c4bb5dab7c88
#
_entry.id   c990515bc75583fb6d60c4bb5dab7c88
#
_cell.length_a   1.000
_cell.length_b   1.000
_cell.length_c   1.000
_cell.angle_alpha   90.00
_cell.angle_beta   90.00
_cell.angle_gamma   90.00
#
_symmetry.space_group_name_H-M   'P 1'
#
loop_
_entity.id
_entity.type
_entity.pdbx_description
1 polymer ?
#
loop_
_entity_poly.entity_id
_entity_poly.type
_entity_poly.pdbx_seq_one_letter_code
_entity_poly.pdbx_strand_id
1 'polypeptide(L)'
;FLGQVAEAATPGTPYYDAPSSEQVNDINSPENLNISTIPRRTQAFGGFLANTVAAFRDRKLDIGYADSVSRRAWADTVAAAQRHNDPGKFTTFIGYEYTASTADMGNLHRNVVFKGNGNRIPSVPYSRANSNDPEGLWQWMDRLREDGIESLAIPHNSNGSDGFMFALKDSFGNPLTKEYAELRMRNEPIVEITQVKGTSDTHPVLSTNDEWADFEIMPYKVATQSFSEPKGSYVRDALLEGIKMEQAK
;
A
#
# COMPACT_ATOMS: atom_id res chain seq x y z
N PHE A 1 4.66 -3.98 -9.49
CA PHE A 1 3.76 -5.14 -9.58
C PHE A 1 3.15 -5.29 -10.99
N LEU A 2 2.42 -4.29 -11.52
CA LEU A 2 1.79 -4.38 -12.85
C LEU A 2 2.79 -4.65 -13.98
N GLY A 3 3.98 -4.04 -13.94
CA GLY A 3 5.03 -4.32 -14.90
C GLY A 3 5.52 -5.77 -14.84
N GLN A 4 5.62 -6.32 -13.64
CA GLN A 4 6.00 -7.74 -13.45
C GLN A 4 4.93 -8.69 -13.99
N VAL A 5 3.65 -8.34 -13.81
CA VAL A 5 2.53 -9.09 -14.41
C VAL A 5 2.60 -9.06 -15.94
N ALA A 6 2.85 -7.90 -16.52
CA ALA A 6 2.97 -7.76 -17.98
C ALA A 6 4.15 -8.58 -18.55
N GLU A 7 5.30 -8.53 -17.88
CA GLU A 7 6.48 -9.34 -18.28
C GLU A 7 6.21 -10.85 -18.14
N ALA A 8 5.52 -11.29 -17.08
CA ALA A 8 5.15 -12.70 -16.90
C ALA A 8 4.18 -13.18 -17.98
N ALA A 9 3.40 -12.30 -18.60
CA ALA A 9 2.52 -12.60 -19.71
C ALA A 9 3.20 -12.51 -21.09
N THR A 10 4.49 -12.10 -21.16
CA THR A 10 5.22 -11.87 -22.41
C THR A 10 6.19 -13.01 -22.69
N PRO A 11 5.98 -13.85 -23.74
CA PRO A 11 6.88 -14.95 -24.09
C PRO A 11 8.33 -14.49 -24.27
N GLY A 12 9.27 -15.30 -23.77
CA GLY A 12 10.70 -15.05 -23.88
C GLY A 12 11.28 -14.10 -22.82
N THR A 13 10.50 -13.72 -21.85
CA THR A 13 11.00 -13.01 -20.65
C THR A 13 11.28 -13.98 -19.50
N PRO A 14 12.24 -13.70 -18.59
CA PRO A 14 12.49 -14.55 -17.42
C PRO A 14 11.27 -14.76 -16.51
N TYR A 15 10.35 -13.78 -16.42
CA TYR A 15 9.11 -13.95 -15.68
C TYR A 15 8.10 -14.87 -16.36
N TYR A 16 8.11 -14.95 -17.69
CA TYR A 16 7.25 -15.85 -18.44
C TYR A 16 7.56 -17.32 -18.11
N ASP A 17 8.84 -17.64 -17.96
CA ASP A 17 9.34 -18.99 -17.65
C ASP A 17 9.34 -19.29 -16.13
N ALA A 18 8.97 -18.32 -15.31
CA ALA A 18 8.88 -18.52 -13.87
C ALA A 18 7.62 -19.31 -13.48
N PRO A 19 7.64 -20.08 -12.36
CA PRO A 19 6.45 -20.83 -11.90
C PRO A 19 5.20 -19.96 -11.68
N SER A 20 5.37 -18.67 -11.42
CA SER A 20 4.26 -17.73 -11.25
C SER A 20 3.58 -17.31 -12.55
N SER A 21 4.17 -17.55 -13.70
CA SER A 21 3.61 -17.14 -15.00
C SER A 21 2.35 -17.91 -15.38
N GLU A 22 2.23 -19.16 -14.96
CA GLU A 22 1.05 -19.97 -15.21
C GLU A 22 -0.24 -19.28 -14.69
N GLN A 23 -0.22 -18.74 -13.48
CA GLN A 23 -1.36 -18.04 -12.91
C GLN A 23 -1.66 -16.71 -13.63
N VAL A 24 -0.65 -16.03 -14.15
CA VAL A 24 -0.86 -14.81 -14.96
C VAL A 24 -1.51 -15.17 -16.29
N ASN A 25 -1.05 -16.22 -16.94
CA ASN A 25 -1.63 -16.69 -18.19
C ASN A 25 -3.07 -17.17 -17.98
N ASP A 26 -3.37 -17.83 -16.86
CA ASP A 26 -4.73 -18.21 -16.50
C ASP A 26 -5.62 -16.97 -16.24
N ILE A 27 -5.13 -15.96 -15.55
CA ILE A 27 -5.87 -14.68 -15.34
C ILE A 27 -6.22 -14.02 -16.68
N ASN A 28 -5.31 -14.05 -17.65
CA ASN A 28 -5.47 -13.38 -18.95
C ASN A 28 -6.16 -14.27 -20.01
N SER A 29 -6.50 -15.51 -19.69
CA SER A 29 -7.23 -16.37 -20.63
C SER A 29 -8.61 -15.80 -20.96
N PRO A 30 -9.14 -16.01 -22.19
CA PRO A 30 -10.47 -15.52 -22.58
C PRO A 30 -11.58 -15.95 -21.62
N GLU A 31 -11.46 -17.14 -21.03
CA GLU A 31 -12.41 -17.70 -20.07
C GLU A 31 -12.45 -16.89 -18.77
N ASN A 32 -11.31 -16.37 -18.31
CA ASN A 32 -11.18 -15.60 -17.08
C ASN A 32 -11.37 -14.11 -17.28
N LEU A 33 -11.40 -13.61 -18.50
CA LEU A 33 -11.75 -12.22 -18.82
C LEU A 33 -13.26 -11.98 -18.76
N ASN A 34 -14.09 -13.02 -18.74
CA ASN A 34 -15.54 -12.90 -18.59
C ASN A 34 -15.90 -12.52 -17.15
N ILE A 35 -16.80 -11.55 -16.98
CA ILE A 35 -17.25 -11.07 -15.67
C ILE A 35 -17.90 -12.17 -14.81
N SER A 36 -18.56 -13.17 -15.45
CA SER A 36 -19.15 -14.32 -14.75
C SER A 36 -18.12 -15.22 -14.07
N THR A 37 -16.84 -15.08 -14.39
CA THR A 37 -15.75 -15.89 -13.85
C THR A 37 -14.92 -15.13 -12.79
N ILE A 38 -15.43 -14.02 -12.22
CA ILE A 38 -14.73 -13.23 -11.19
C ILE A 38 -14.16 -14.09 -10.05
N PRO A 39 -14.90 -15.05 -9.45
CA PRO A 39 -14.35 -15.89 -8.38
C PRO A 39 -13.10 -16.67 -8.84
N ARG A 40 -13.10 -17.23 -10.06
CA ARG A 40 -11.94 -17.94 -10.62
C ARG A 40 -10.77 -17.01 -10.87
N ARG A 41 -11.01 -15.81 -11.41
CA ARG A 41 -9.96 -14.79 -11.59
C ARG A 41 -9.33 -14.38 -10.27
N THR A 42 -10.14 -14.19 -9.24
CA THR A 42 -9.65 -13.84 -7.88
C THR A 42 -8.78 -14.96 -7.32
N GLN A 43 -9.18 -16.21 -7.50
CA GLN A 43 -8.39 -17.37 -7.08
C GLN A 43 -7.07 -17.48 -7.84
N ALA A 44 -7.08 -17.34 -9.17
CA ALA A 44 -5.89 -17.35 -10.01
C ALA A 44 -4.93 -16.21 -9.65
N PHE A 45 -5.45 -15.00 -9.41
CA PHE A 45 -4.66 -13.86 -8.95
C PHE A 45 -4.03 -14.08 -7.57
N GLY A 46 -4.77 -14.67 -6.64
CA GLY A 46 -4.24 -15.06 -5.31
C GLY A 46 -3.12 -16.09 -5.43
N GLY A 47 -3.26 -17.09 -6.29
CA GLY A 47 -2.22 -18.08 -6.59
C GLY A 47 -0.97 -17.43 -7.19
N PHE A 48 -1.14 -16.53 -8.16
CA PHE A 48 -0.04 -15.77 -8.74
C PHE A 48 0.72 -14.95 -7.68
N LEU A 49 0.01 -14.23 -6.81
CA LEU A 49 0.64 -13.46 -5.73
C LEU A 49 1.46 -14.36 -4.81
N ALA A 50 0.89 -15.46 -4.33
CA ALA A 50 1.54 -16.41 -3.44
C ALA A 50 2.80 -17.01 -4.07
N ASN A 51 2.71 -17.44 -5.32
CA ASN A 51 3.84 -18.03 -6.05
C ASN A 51 4.93 -17.00 -6.34
N THR A 52 4.57 -15.77 -6.70
CA THR A 52 5.55 -14.68 -6.90
C THR A 52 6.29 -14.35 -5.62
N VAL A 53 5.58 -14.21 -4.49
CA VAL A 53 6.20 -13.98 -3.18
C VAL A 53 7.13 -15.12 -2.80
N ALA A 54 6.69 -16.38 -3.00
CA ALA A 54 7.51 -17.55 -2.74
C ALA A 54 8.78 -17.57 -3.62
N ALA A 55 8.64 -17.26 -4.91
CA ALA A 55 9.78 -17.22 -5.84
C ALA A 55 10.82 -16.15 -5.47
N PHE A 56 10.39 -14.98 -4.99
CA PHE A 56 11.29 -13.97 -4.46
C PHE A 56 11.98 -14.43 -3.17
N ARG A 57 11.23 -14.97 -2.22
CA ARG A 57 11.76 -15.48 -0.95
C ARG A 57 12.80 -16.57 -1.18
N ASP A 58 12.52 -17.50 -2.09
CA ASP A 58 13.37 -18.65 -2.39
C ASP A 58 14.49 -18.31 -3.39
N ARG A 59 14.64 -17.01 -3.75
CA ARG A 59 15.65 -16.53 -4.71
C ARG A 59 15.58 -17.21 -6.08
N LYS A 60 14.42 -17.62 -6.52
CA LYS A 60 14.17 -18.24 -7.82
C LYS A 60 13.98 -17.23 -8.94
N LEU A 61 13.78 -15.95 -8.61
CA LEU A 61 13.69 -14.84 -9.55
C LEU A 61 14.96 -13.99 -9.48
N ASP A 62 15.41 -13.53 -10.63
CA ASP A 62 16.50 -12.57 -10.72
C ASP A 62 16.04 -11.20 -10.21
N ILE A 63 16.56 -10.78 -9.05
CA ILE A 63 16.22 -9.51 -8.41
C ILE A 63 16.63 -8.33 -9.30
N GLY A 64 17.75 -8.41 -9.99
CA GLY A 64 18.21 -7.36 -10.92
C GLY A 64 17.23 -7.16 -12.07
N TYR A 65 16.72 -8.24 -12.62
CA TYR A 65 15.70 -8.19 -13.65
C TYR A 65 14.38 -7.60 -13.11
N ALA A 66 13.95 -8.02 -11.92
CA ALA A 66 12.76 -7.48 -11.26
C ALA A 66 12.86 -5.96 -11.03
N ASP A 67 14.02 -5.47 -10.63
CA ASP A 67 14.27 -4.03 -10.49
C ASP A 67 14.17 -3.31 -11.84
N SER A 68 14.75 -3.87 -12.89
CA SER A 68 14.67 -3.27 -14.24
C SER A 68 13.23 -3.14 -14.74
N VAL A 69 12.39 -4.18 -14.51
CA VAL A 69 10.96 -4.17 -14.85
C VAL A 69 10.22 -3.11 -14.04
N SER A 70 10.50 -3.02 -12.75
CA SER A 70 9.88 -2.02 -11.87
C SER A 70 10.22 -0.59 -12.29
N ARG A 71 11.46 -0.34 -12.70
CA ARG A 71 11.90 0.97 -13.22
C ARG A 71 11.17 1.35 -14.50
N ARG A 72 11.04 0.42 -15.45
CA ARG A 72 10.31 0.67 -16.70
C ARG A 72 8.85 0.98 -16.43
N ALA A 73 8.17 0.13 -15.65
CA ALA A 73 6.77 0.32 -15.30
C ALA A 73 6.52 1.64 -14.56
N TRP A 74 7.45 2.04 -13.68
CA TRP A 74 7.36 3.33 -13.01
C TRP A 74 7.56 4.50 -13.99
N ALA A 75 8.54 4.42 -14.86
CA ALA A 75 8.75 5.44 -15.88
C ALA A 75 7.53 5.61 -16.80
N ASP A 76 6.89 4.51 -17.19
CA ASP A 76 5.65 4.52 -17.99
C ASP A 76 4.48 5.15 -17.22
N THR A 77 4.37 4.89 -15.92
CA THR A 77 3.36 5.50 -15.04
C THR A 77 3.55 7.01 -14.96
N VAL A 78 4.78 7.47 -14.73
CA VAL A 78 5.14 8.90 -14.71
C VAL A 78 4.83 9.56 -16.05
N ALA A 79 5.26 8.94 -17.15
CA ALA A 79 5.01 9.45 -18.51
C ALA A 79 3.50 9.49 -18.83
N ALA A 80 2.73 8.50 -18.40
CA ALA A 80 1.28 8.49 -18.59
C ALA A 80 0.61 9.63 -17.82
N ALA A 81 0.97 9.83 -16.57
CA ALA A 81 0.45 10.93 -15.76
C ALA A 81 0.76 12.28 -16.41
N GLN A 82 2.00 12.50 -16.87
CA GLN A 82 2.39 13.73 -17.56
C GLN A 82 1.61 13.94 -18.86
N ARG A 83 1.46 12.90 -19.67
CA ARG A 83 0.79 12.96 -20.97
C ARG A 83 -0.69 13.31 -20.86
N HIS A 84 -1.35 12.87 -19.79
CA HIS A 84 -2.77 13.07 -19.56
C HIS A 84 -3.10 14.27 -18.67
N ASN A 85 -2.09 14.98 -18.16
CA ASN A 85 -2.31 16.16 -17.34
C ASN A 85 -2.68 17.35 -18.25
N ASP A 86 -3.93 17.79 -18.19
CA ASP A 86 -4.46 18.96 -18.92
C ASP A 86 -5.04 19.95 -17.89
N PRO A 87 -4.21 20.88 -17.35
CA PRO A 87 -4.61 21.79 -16.29
C PRO A 87 -5.90 22.56 -16.62
N GLY A 88 -6.85 22.53 -15.70
CA GLY A 88 -8.16 23.14 -15.86
C GLY A 88 -9.23 22.24 -16.50
N LYS A 89 -8.85 21.06 -17.04
CA LYS A 89 -9.78 20.06 -17.56
C LYS A 89 -9.61 18.70 -16.89
N PHE A 90 -8.38 18.22 -16.78
CA PHE A 90 -8.05 16.94 -16.15
C PHE A 90 -6.73 17.03 -15.42
N THR A 91 -6.76 16.93 -14.11
CA THR A 91 -5.55 16.95 -13.27
C THR A 91 -5.11 15.53 -12.96
N THR A 92 -3.83 15.23 -13.21
CA THR A 92 -3.21 13.97 -12.84
C THR A 92 -2.20 14.18 -11.73
N PHE A 93 -2.08 13.15 -10.87
CA PHE A 93 -1.03 13.08 -9.87
C PHE A 93 -0.11 11.90 -10.19
N ILE A 94 1.19 12.11 -9.99
CA ILE A 94 2.16 11.01 -10.04
C ILE A 94 2.19 10.38 -8.65
N GLY A 95 1.88 9.09 -8.58
CA GLY A 95 1.81 8.40 -7.31
C GLY A 95 1.89 6.89 -7.48
N TYR A 96 2.06 6.20 -6.36
CA TYR A 96 2.09 4.75 -6.29
C TYR A 96 1.62 4.27 -4.92
N GLU A 97 1.30 3.00 -4.80
CA GLU A 97 1.00 2.37 -3.52
C GLU A 97 2.26 1.75 -2.91
N TYR A 98 2.63 2.23 -1.72
CA TYR A 98 3.56 1.54 -0.84
C TYR A 98 2.81 0.44 -0.10
N THR A 99 2.89 -0.78 -0.63
CA THR A 99 2.14 -1.96 -0.16
C THR A 99 2.96 -2.71 0.90
N ALA A 100 3.12 -2.13 2.07
CA ALA A 100 3.79 -2.77 3.21
C ALA A 100 2.80 -3.56 4.06
N SER A 101 3.30 -4.51 4.83
CA SER A 101 2.50 -5.31 5.77
C SER A 101 3.34 -5.77 6.94
N THR A 102 2.70 -6.06 8.06
CA THR A 102 3.33 -6.77 9.18
C THR A 102 3.68 -8.21 8.79
N ALA A 103 4.46 -8.91 9.64
CA ALA A 103 4.77 -10.32 9.43
C ALA A 103 3.51 -11.19 9.31
N ASP A 104 2.46 -10.84 10.07
CA ASP A 104 1.17 -11.52 10.06
C ASP A 104 0.17 -10.93 9.07
N MET A 105 0.68 -10.22 8.04
CA MET A 105 -0.09 -9.65 6.94
C MET A 105 -1.11 -8.56 7.35
N GLY A 106 -0.92 -7.88 8.47
CA GLY A 106 -1.64 -6.65 8.79
C GLY A 106 -1.29 -5.54 7.81
N ASN A 107 -2.28 -4.82 7.31
CA ASN A 107 -2.10 -3.81 6.26
C ASN A 107 -1.38 -2.56 6.79
N LEU A 108 -0.27 -2.21 6.15
CA LEU A 108 0.47 -0.96 6.39
C LEU A 108 0.60 -0.17 5.08
N HIS A 109 -0.45 -0.21 4.26
CA HIS A 109 -0.46 0.37 2.92
C HIS A 109 -0.59 1.90 2.96
N ARG A 110 0.12 2.59 2.06
CA ARG A 110 0.05 4.03 1.83
C ARG A 110 0.03 4.34 0.35
N ASN A 111 -0.84 5.24 -0.06
CA ASN A 111 -0.71 5.88 -1.37
C ASN A 111 0.26 7.04 -1.26
N VAL A 112 1.40 6.96 -1.94
CA VAL A 112 2.39 8.04 -2.01
C VAL A 112 2.11 8.87 -3.24
N VAL A 113 1.92 10.18 -3.06
CA VAL A 113 1.62 11.14 -4.12
C VAL A 113 2.68 12.22 -4.14
N PHE A 114 3.24 12.49 -5.31
CA PHE A 114 4.24 13.54 -5.51
C PHE A 114 3.60 14.84 -5.99
N LYS A 115 4.11 15.95 -5.49
CA LYS A 115 3.78 17.28 -5.96
C LYS A 115 4.65 17.64 -7.16
N GLY A 116 4.03 18.05 -8.26
CA GLY A 116 4.74 18.55 -9.43
C GLY A 116 4.73 17.58 -10.61
N ASN A 117 5.58 17.87 -11.58
CA ASN A 117 5.71 17.10 -12.80
C ASN A 117 6.84 16.05 -12.71
N GLY A 118 6.86 15.12 -13.65
CA GLY A 118 7.77 13.97 -13.63
C GLY A 118 9.27 14.24 -13.77
N ASN A 119 9.70 15.48 -14.02
CA ASN A 119 11.11 15.80 -14.28
C ASN A 119 12.03 15.65 -13.07
N ARG A 120 11.46 15.64 -11.85
CA ARG A 120 12.18 15.53 -10.58
C ARG A 120 11.73 14.34 -9.73
N ILE A 121 10.89 13.45 -10.28
CA ILE A 121 10.41 12.29 -9.56
C ILE A 121 11.52 11.23 -9.47
N PRO A 122 11.70 10.52 -8.34
CA PRO A 122 12.69 9.45 -8.23
C PRO A 122 12.51 8.39 -9.30
N SER A 123 13.61 7.89 -9.87
CA SER A 123 13.59 6.85 -10.91
C SER A 123 13.10 5.49 -10.40
N VAL A 124 13.01 5.32 -9.09
CA VAL A 124 12.48 4.13 -8.41
C VAL A 124 11.69 4.58 -7.19
N PRO A 125 10.44 4.14 -7.04
CA PRO A 125 9.68 4.39 -5.84
C PRO A 125 10.19 3.54 -4.68
N TYR A 126 10.17 4.10 -3.47
CA TYR A 126 10.46 3.35 -2.25
C TYR A 126 9.37 2.30 -2.01
N SER A 127 9.76 1.06 -1.81
CA SER A 127 8.82 -0.05 -1.73
C SER A 127 9.09 -0.95 -0.52
N ARG A 128 8.22 -1.93 -0.30
CA ARG A 128 8.45 -2.97 0.71
C ARG A 128 9.77 -3.75 0.54
N ALA A 129 10.37 -3.74 -0.65
CA ALA A 129 11.69 -4.33 -0.88
C ALA A 129 12.80 -3.53 -0.19
N ASN A 130 12.58 -2.23 0.07
CA ASN A 130 13.49 -1.39 0.84
C ASN A 130 13.21 -1.53 2.35
N SER A 131 11.95 -1.50 2.76
CA SER A 131 11.50 -1.73 4.12
C SER A 131 10.00 -2.04 4.15
N ASN A 132 9.55 -2.87 5.10
CA ASN A 132 8.15 -3.01 5.47
C ASN A 132 7.72 -1.99 6.55
N ASP A 133 8.68 -1.22 7.06
CA ASP A 133 8.47 -0.23 8.08
C ASP A 133 8.12 1.13 7.46
N PRO A 134 6.93 1.70 7.76
CA PRO A 134 6.55 3.03 7.29
C PRO A 134 7.49 4.16 7.70
N GLU A 135 8.20 4.04 8.82
CA GLU A 135 9.17 5.04 9.26
C GLU A 135 10.31 5.19 8.25
N GLY A 136 10.76 4.08 7.65
CA GLY A 136 11.72 4.10 6.56
C GLY A 136 11.23 4.83 5.32
N LEU A 137 9.92 4.71 5.00
CA LEU A 137 9.28 5.48 3.94
C LEU A 137 9.29 6.99 4.27
N TRP A 138 8.89 7.39 5.49
CA TRP A 138 8.85 8.80 5.88
C TRP A 138 10.24 9.45 5.86
N GLN A 139 11.26 8.74 6.35
CA GLN A 139 12.65 9.19 6.28
C GLN A 139 13.13 9.35 4.83
N TRP A 140 12.73 8.46 3.94
CA TRP A 140 13.02 8.61 2.51
C TRP A 140 12.32 9.83 1.90
N MET A 141 11.06 10.07 2.24
CA MET A 141 10.31 11.25 1.78
C MET A 141 10.92 12.56 2.30
N ASP A 142 11.43 12.59 3.54
CA ASP A 142 12.14 13.75 4.07
C ASP A 142 13.44 14.04 3.31
N ARG A 143 14.23 13.01 2.99
CA ARG A 143 15.43 13.19 2.13
C ARG A 143 15.08 13.73 0.76
N LEU A 144 13.99 13.25 0.16
CA LEU A 144 13.51 13.82 -1.11
C LEU A 144 13.11 15.30 -0.98
N ARG A 145 12.53 15.68 0.14
CA ARG A 145 12.13 17.07 0.42
C ARG A 145 13.35 17.98 0.56
N GLU A 146 14.46 17.49 1.13
CA GLU A 146 15.75 18.21 1.14
C GLU A 146 16.26 18.48 -0.28
N ASP A 147 16.00 17.59 -1.22
CA ASP A 147 16.29 17.75 -2.65
C ASP A 147 15.21 18.55 -3.40
N GLY A 148 14.21 19.08 -2.69
CA GLY A 148 13.10 19.87 -3.24
C GLY A 148 12.05 19.03 -3.97
N ILE A 149 11.90 17.75 -3.63
CA ILE A 149 10.85 16.86 -4.13
C ILE A 149 9.81 16.68 -3.04
N GLU A 150 8.68 17.36 -3.18
CA GLU A 150 7.57 17.30 -2.23
C GLU A 150 6.69 16.08 -2.49
N SER A 151 6.28 15.41 -1.43
CA SER A 151 5.35 14.29 -1.48
C SER A 151 4.54 14.18 -0.18
N LEU A 152 3.44 13.45 -0.24
CA LEU A 152 2.67 13.02 0.93
C LEU A 152 2.31 11.54 0.79
N ALA A 153 2.08 10.88 1.92
CA ALA A 153 1.59 9.52 1.99
C ALA A 153 0.21 9.49 2.65
N ILE A 154 -0.68 8.65 2.13
CA ILE A 154 -2.06 8.51 2.60
C ILE A 154 -2.24 7.08 3.12
N PRO A 155 -2.18 6.84 4.44
CA PRO A 155 -2.55 5.56 5.02
C PRO A 155 -3.97 5.19 4.63
N HIS A 156 -4.19 3.96 4.23
CA HIS A 156 -5.51 3.49 3.85
C HIS A 156 -5.75 2.04 4.30
N ASN A 157 -7.02 1.65 4.36
CA ASN A 157 -7.44 0.32 4.76
C ASN A 157 -6.87 -0.08 6.14
N SER A 158 -6.86 0.86 7.07
CA SER A 158 -6.31 0.67 8.40
C SER A 158 -7.11 -0.33 9.25
N ASN A 159 -8.41 -0.52 8.95
CA ASN A 159 -9.26 -1.54 9.56
C ASN A 159 -8.66 -2.96 9.47
N GLY A 160 -7.85 -3.24 8.43
CA GLY A 160 -7.13 -4.50 8.25
C GLY A 160 -5.69 -4.51 8.78
N SER A 161 -5.29 -3.53 9.58
CA SER A 161 -3.90 -3.37 10.03
C SER A 161 -3.51 -4.20 11.25
N ASP A 162 -4.45 -4.87 11.88
CA ASP A 162 -4.23 -5.65 13.11
C ASP A 162 -3.67 -4.82 14.27
N GLY A 163 -4.15 -3.57 14.41
CA GLY A 163 -3.72 -2.64 15.45
C GLY A 163 -2.43 -1.87 15.15
N PHE A 164 -1.77 -2.17 14.04
CA PHE A 164 -0.44 -1.61 13.78
C PHE A 164 -0.45 -0.25 13.04
N MET A 165 -1.51 0.11 12.34
CA MET A 165 -1.55 1.39 11.61
C MET A 165 -1.40 2.59 12.55
N PHE A 166 -2.04 2.53 13.72
CA PHE A 166 -2.03 3.59 14.74
C PHE A 166 -1.57 3.07 16.10
N ALA A 167 -0.60 2.15 16.09
CA ALA A 167 0.02 1.66 17.32
C ALA A 167 0.64 2.83 18.11
N LEU A 168 0.58 2.75 19.45
CA LEU A 168 1.20 3.73 20.35
C LEU A 168 2.69 3.46 20.60
N LYS A 169 3.30 2.71 19.69
CA LYS A 169 4.72 2.34 19.68
C LYS A 169 5.27 2.46 18.28
N ASP A 170 6.56 2.77 18.19
CA ASP A 170 7.30 2.71 16.92
C ASP A 170 7.51 1.24 16.47
N SER A 171 8.11 1.06 15.30
CA SER A 171 8.41 -0.26 14.72
C SER A 171 9.40 -1.10 15.56
N PHE A 172 10.11 -0.49 16.49
CA PHE A 172 11.03 -1.14 17.42
C PHE A 172 10.39 -1.46 18.78
N GLY A 173 9.11 -1.09 18.99
CA GLY A 173 8.37 -1.31 20.21
C GLY A 173 8.56 -0.23 21.29
N ASN A 174 9.24 0.87 20.97
CA ASN A 174 9.39 2.00 21.89
C ASN A 174 8.13 2.87 21.91
N PRO A 175 7.82 3.55 23.02
CA PRO A 175 6.75 4.55 23.08
C PRO A 175 6.97 5.65 22.02
N LEU A 176 5.86 6.15 21.44
CA LEU A 176 5.92 7.24 20.48
C LEU A 176 6.54 8.49 21.10
N THR A 177 7.44 9.14 20.38
CA THR A 177 8.07 10.39 20.77
C THR A 177 7.46 11.57 20.00
N LYS A 178 7.81 12.77 20.41
CA LYS A 178 7.45 14.00 19.69
C LYS A 178 8.04 14.00 18.27
N GLU A 179 9.29 13.57 18.14
CA GLU A 179 10.01 13.49 16.85
C GLU A 179 9.34 12.50 15.90
N TYR A 180 8.88 11.34 16.41
CA TYR A 180 8.09 10.39 15.63
C TYR A 180 6.79 11.03 15.14
N ALA A 181 6.06 11.71 16.03
CA ALA A 181 4.81 12.35 15.67
C ALA A 181 5.00 13.46 14.62
N GLU A 182 6.04 14.27 14.75
CA GLU A 182 6.40 15.32 13.79
C GLU A 182 6.81 14.74 12.43
N LEU A 183 7.61 13.68 12.43
CA LEU A 183 8.01 12.96 11.21
C LEU A 183 6.78 12.40 10.49
N ARG A 184 5.90 11.72 11.21
CA ARG A 184 4.67 11.14 10.65
C ARG A 184 3.72 12.21 10.14
N MET A 185 3.39 13.21 10.94
CA MET A 185 2.44 14.28 10.60
C MET A 185 2.88 15.07 9.35
N ARG A 186 4.18 15.27 9.17
CA ARG A 186 4.75 15.96 8.00
C ARG A 186 4.57 15.13 6.72
N ASN A 187 4.62 13.80 6.83
CA ASN A 187 4.56 12.88 5.69
C ASN A 187 3.16 12.27 5.47
N GLU A 188 2.35 12.11 6.53
CA GLU A 188 0.99 11.58 6.50
C GLU A 188 -0.03 12.60 7.02
N PRO A 189 -0.25 13.73 6.32
CA PRO A 189 -1.14 14.80 6.80
C PRO A 189 -2.62 14.46 6.68
N ILE A 190 -2.97 13.42 5.94
CA ILE A 190 -4.35 12.94 5.72
C ILE A 190 -4.39 11.43 5.78
N VAL A 191 -5.59 10.88 6.00
CA VAL A 191 -5.85 9.44 6.08
C VAL A 191 -7.16 9.11 5.40
N GLU A 192 -7.24 7.95 4.77
CA GLU A 192 -8.48 7.42 4.19
C GLU A 192 -9.41 6.91 5.28
N ILE A 193 -10.68 7.28 5.21
CA ILE A 193 -11.72 6.91 6.18
C ILE A 193 -12.47 5.65 5.77
N THR A 194 -12.76 5.46 4.47
CA THR A 194 -13.53 4.32 3.99
C THR A 194 -13.20 3.97 2.55
N GLN A 195 -13.40 2.71 2.19
CA GLN A 195 -13.25 2.19 0.83
C GLN A 195 -14.07 0.89 0.65
N VAL A 196 -13.99 0.27 -0.54
CA VAL A 196 -14.68 -1.01 -0.85
C VAL A 196 -14.29 -2.20 0.06
N LYS A 197 -13.18 -2.09 0.77
CA LYS A 197 -12.72 -3.06 1.78
C LYS A 197 -13.13 -2.66 3.21
N GLY A 198 -14.20 -1.91 3.34
CA GLY A 198 -14.80 -1.50 4.61
C GLY A 198 -14.34 -0.15 5.12
N THR A 199 -15.05 0.32 6.14
CA THR A 199 -14.73 1.56 6.84
C THR A 199 -13.51 1.41 7.75
N SER A 200 -12.70 2.45 7.82
CA SER A 200 -11.62 2.64 8.79
C SER A 200 -11.96 3.73 9.83
N ASP A 201 -13.18 4.26 9.83
CA ASP A 201 -13.60 5.31 10.76
C ASP A 201 -13.59 4.80 12.20
N THR A 202 -14.48 3.85 12.51
CA THR A 202 -14.62 3.28 13.86
C THR A 202 -15.10 1.82 13.82
N HIS A 203 -15.18 1.20 15.00
CA HIS A 203 -15.66 -0.16 15.19
C HIS A 203 -16.56 -0.22 16.43
N PRO A 204 -17.62 -1.09 16.48
CA PRO A 204 -18.54 -1.18 17.63
C PRO A 204 -17.85 -1.38 19.00
N VAL A 205 -16.74 -2.11 19.03
CA VAL A 205 -15.96 -2.31 20.26
C VAL A 205 -15.30 -1.02 20.76
N LEU A 206 -14.98 -0.09 19.86
CA LEU A 206 -14.31 1.18 20.17
C LEU A 206 -15.31 2.32 20.41
N SER A 207 -16.48 2.26 19.78
CA SER A 207 -17.54 3.28 19.84
C SER A 207 -18.88 2.65 20.24
N THR A 208 -18.98 2.17 21.47
CA THR A 208 -20.10 1.37 21.98
C THR A 208 -21.45 2.10 22.03
N ASN A 209 -21.43 3.43 21.98
CA ASN A 209 -22.63 4.28 22.02
C ASN A 209 -23.00 4.87 20.64
N ASP A 210 -22.31 4.47 19.59
CA ASP A 210 -22.55 4.91 18.23
C ASP A 210 -23.38 3.84 17.49
N GLU A 211 -24.63 4.15 17.18
CA GLU A 211 -25.54 3.23 16.49
C GLU A 211 -25.11 2.90 15.05
N TRP A 212 -24.16 3.67 14.48
CA TRP A 212 -23.63 3.48 13.13
C TRP A 212 -22.22 2.87 13.10
N ALA A 213 -21.68 2.49 14.26
CA ALA A 213 -20.31 1.98 14.35
C ALA A 213 -20.10 0.66 13.60
N ASP A 214 -21.15 -0.08 13.28
CA ASP A 214 -21.12 -1.33 12.52
C ASP A 214 -21.39 -1.15 11.01
N PHE A 215 -21.59 0.11 10.56
CA PHE A 215 -21.88 0.37 9.15
C PHE A 215 -20.65 0.12 8.27
N GLU A 216 -20.82 -0.75 7.27
CA GLU A 216 -19.77 -1.13 6.28
C GLU A 216 -18.46 -1.61 6.91
N ILE A 217 -18.49 -2.21 8.08
CA ILE A 217 -17.28 -2.76 8.70
C ILE A 217 -16.77 -3.99 7.93
N MET A 218 -15.45 -4.10 7.81
CA MET A 218 -14.73 -5.27 7.34
C MET A 218 -13.52 -5.52 8.24
N PRO A 219 -13.70 -6.09 9.45
CA PRO A 219 -12.65 -6.18 10.47
C PRO A 219 -11.72 -7.37 10.22
N TYR A 220 -11.18 -7.47 9.01
CA TYR A 220 -10.35 -8.59 8.59
C TYR A 220 -9.11 -8.11 7.85
N LYS A 221 -8.01 -8.83 8.04
CA LYS A 221 -6.79 -8.67 7.22
C LYS A 221 -7.09 -9.13 5.79
N VAL A 222 -6.84 -8.28 4.81
CA VAL A 222 -7.23 -8.55 3.41
C VAL A 222 -6.58 -9.84 2.86
N ALA A 223 -5.30 -10.05 3.18
CA ALA A 223 -4.55 -11.18 2.61
C ALA A 223 -4.90 -12.53 3.23
N THR A 224 -5.24 -12.58 4.51
CA THR A 224 -5.45 -13.84 5.26
C THR A 224 -6.91 -14.10 5.60
N GLN A 225 -7.77 -13.07 5.50
CA GLN A 225 -9.16 -13.11 5.94
C GLN A 225 -9.31 -13.43 7.44
N SER A 226 -8.22 -13.35 8.21
CA SER A 226 -8.26 -13.46 9.66
C SER A 226 -8.71 -12.14 10.29
N PHE A 227 -9.28 -12.21 11.49
CA PHE A 227 -9.72 -11.05 12.23
C PHE A 227 -8.57 -10.06 12.46
N SER A 228 -8.86 -8.77 12.37
CA SER A 228 -7.95 -7.65 12.61
C SER A 228 -8.29 -7.02 13.96
N GLU A 229 -7.28 -6.83 14.83
CA GLU A 229 -7.46 -6.16 16.12
C GLU A 229 -8.00 -4.74 15.92
N PRO A 230 -9.15 -4.36 16.53
CA PRO A 230 -9.73 -3.05 16.33
C PRO A 230 -8.90 -1.91 16.93
N LYS A 231 -8.31 -2.10 18.12
CA LYS A 231 -7.53 -1.05 18.78
C LYS A 231 -6.25 -0.78 17.99
N GLY A 232 -6.05 0.50 17.62
CA GLY A 232 -4.93 0.92 16.77
C GLY A 232 -5.16 0.70 15.27
N SER A 233 -6.38 0.25 14.88
CA SER A 233 -6.76 0.05 13.47
C SER A 233 -7.72 1.12 12.94
N TYR A 234 -8.36 1.91 13.79
CA TYR A 234 -9.40 2.84 13.39
C TYR A 234 -9.04 4.29 13.69
N VAL A 235 -9.41 5.17 12.76
CA VAL A 235 -9.00 6.58 12.74
C VAL A 235 -9.55 7.36 13.92
N ARG A 236 -10.83 7.17 14.28
CA ARG A 236 -11.47 7.88 15.39
C ARG A 236 -10.78 7.57 16.73
N ASP A 237 -10.44 6.30 16.97
CA ASP A 237 -9.69 5.89 18.16
C ASP A 237 -8.27 6.49 18.17
N ALA A 238 -7.59 6.49 17.02
CA ALA A 238 -6.27 7.09 16.88
C ALA A 238 -6.27 8.60 17.19
N LEU A 239 -7.27 9.34 16.72
CA LEU A 239 -7.43 10.77 17.02
C LEU A 239 -7.68 11.01 18.51
N LEU A 240 -8.53 10.18 19.14
CA LEU A 240 -8.79 10.27 20.59
C LEU A 240 -7.53 9.97 21.42
N GLU A 241 -6.75 8.97 21.04
CA GLU A 241 -5.46 8.68 21.70
C GLU A 241 -4.46 9.84 21.51
N GLY A 242 -4.41 10.45 20.32
CA GLY A 242 -3.60 11.65 20.07
C GLY A 242 -3.95 12.81 21.00
N ILE A 243 -5.25 13.10 21.19
CA ILE A 243 -5.73 14.13 22.11
C ILE A 243 -5.32 13.81 23.57
N LYS A 244 -5.45 12.55 24.00
CA LYS A 244 -5.02 12.13 25.34
C LYS A 244 -3.51 12.33 25.56
N MET A 245 -2.70 12.00 24.54
CA MET A 245 -1.26 12.18 24.59
C MET A 245 -0.87 13.67 24.68
N GLU A 246 -1.61 14.55 24.03
CA GLU A 246 -1.40 16.00 24.12
C GLU A 246 -1.75 16.56 25.49
N GLN A 247 -2.83 16.09 26.10
CA GLN A 247 -3.27 16.52 27.44
C GLN A 247 -2.37 15.99 28.58
N ALA A 248 -1.62 14.92 28.34
CA ALA A 248 -0.72 14.31 29.32
C ALA A 248 0.66 15.00 29.42
N LYS A 249 0.90 16.02 28.61
CA LYS A 249 2.13 16.87 28.64
C LYS A 249 1.98 18.02 29.62
#